data_c45b62b292998a37a0fa4878f9e42030
#
_entry.id   c45b62b292998a37a0fa4878f9e42030
#
_cell.length_a   1.000
_cell.length_b   1.000
_cell.length_c   1.000
_cell.angle_alpha   90.00
_cell.angle_beta   90.00
_cell.angle_gamma   90.00
#
_symmetry.space_group_name_H-M   'P 1'
#
loop_
_entity.id
_entity.type
_entity.pdbx_description
1 polymer ?
#
loop_
_entity_poly.entity_id
_entity_poly.type
_entity_poly.pdbx_seq_one_letter_code
_entity_poly.pdbx_strand_id
1 'polypeptide(L)'
;MATVNKIWLQLGQSWNNGQGGNLHLLQTAYNKRMINVRIMTDNGFECIYPTSNNNQYPTANQNDGVSIEFYFQDIAEHLGEDVYLVKYAQGSTRLQFDNTRTDWNVASVGELYDGTITAINDAISWMNTRGKQYSFEGVVWCQGEGDCIPLSAANEYQQNNIDLMAG
;
A
#
# COMPACT_ATOMS: atom_id res chain seq x y z
N MET A 1 18.30 -23.64 -4.17
CA MET A 1 16.87 -23.37 -4.44
C MET A 1 16.78 -21.92 -4.89
N ALA A 2 15.89 -21.59 -5.85
CA ALA A 2 15.68 -20.19 -6.21
C ALA A 2 15.01 -19.45 -5.04
N THR A 3 15.45 -18.22 -4.77
CA THR A 3 14.85 -17.39 -3.73
C THR A 3 13.46 -16.95 -4.17
N VAL A 4 12.45 -17.17 -3.34
CA VAL A 4 11.08 -16.67 -3.56
C VAL A 4 10.98 -15.27 -2.95
N ASN A 5 10.68 -14.27 -3.77
CA ASN A 5 10.57 -12.88 -3.33
C ASN A 5 9.21 -12.66 -2.67
N LYS A 6 9.18 -12.09 -1.46
CA LYS A 6 7.98 -11.91 -0.67
C LYS A 6 7.36 -10.54 -0.94
N ILE A 7 6.14 -10.53 -1.48
CA ILE A 7 5.40 -9.32 -1.78
C ILE A 7 4.31 -9.10 -0.73
N TRP A 8 4.25 -7.90 -0.19
CA TRP A 8 3.21 -7.44 0.71
C TRP A 8 2.41 -6.32 0.06
N LEU A 9 1.12 -6.29 0.34
CA LEU A 9 0.26 -5.18 -0.06
C LEU A 9 0.02 -4.26 1.13
N GLN A 10 0.18 -2.97 0.93
CA GLN A 10 -0.11 -1.92 1.91
C GLN A 10 -1.20 -1.02 1.34
N LEU A 11 -2.42 -1.22 1.81
CA LEU A 11 -3.62 -0.64 1.22
C LEU A 11 -4.41 0.15 2.26
N GLY A 12 -5.19 1.13 1.81
CA GLY A 12 -6.10 1.86 2.68
C GLY A 12 -6.11 3.37 2.46
N GLN A 13 -6.30 4.14 3.55
CA GLN A 13 -6.43 5.59 3.43
C GLN A 13 -5.27 6.36 4.10
N SER A 14 -5.56 7.52 4.68
CA SER A 14 -4.60 8.54 5.12
C SER A 14 -3.42 8.01 5.94
N TRP A 15 -3.67 7.12 6.90
CA TRP A 15 -2.59 6.52 7.71
C TRP A 15 -1.64 5.65 6.88
N ASN A 16 -2.17 4.85 5.97
CA ASN A 16 -1.34 4.05 5.07
C ASN A 16 -0.69 4.89 3.96
N ASN A 17 -1.28 6.03 3.62
CA ASN A 17 -0.63 6.99 2.72
C ASN A 17 0.49 7.78 3.41
N GLY A 18 0.53 7.78 4.74
CA GLY A 18 1.50 8.52 5.54
C GLY A 18 1.03 9.92 5.96
N GLN A 19 -0.22 10.29 5.67
CA GLN A 19 -0.79 11.56 6.12
C GLN A 19 -0.85 11.58 7.65
N GLY A 20 -0.28 12.61 8.25
CA GLY A 20 -0.16 12.73 9.71
C GLY A 20 1.10 12.09 10.30
N GLY A 21 1.82 11.27 9.54
CA GLY A 21 3.19 10.89 9.90
C GLY A 21 4.12 12.10 9.82
N ASN A 22 5.10 12.14 10.66
CA ASN A 22 6.09 13.22 10.67
C ASN A 22 7.49 12.62 10.62
N LEU A 23 8.16 12.85 9.50
CA LEU A 23 9.53 12.37 9.28
C LEU A 23 10.49 12.80 10.39
N HIS A 24 10.31 14.01 10.93
CA HIS A 24 11.18 14.53 12.00
C HIS A 24 11.04 13.74 13.32
N LEU A 25 9.94 13.02 13.50
CA LEU A 25 9.71 12.14 14.64
C LEU A 25 10.15 10.71 14.36
N LEU A 26 10.49 10.39 13.12
CA LEU A 26 10.97 9.07 12.76
C LEU A 26 12.35 8.85 13.40
N GLN A 27 12.51 7.73 14.07
CA GLN A 27 13.79 7.38 14.67
C GLN A 27 14.89 7.35 13.60
N THR A 28 16.09 7.78 13.96
CA THR A 28 17.25 7.84 13.04
C THR A 28 17.52 6.50 12.34
N ALA A 29 17.18 5.38 12.99
CA ALA A 29 17.32 4.05 12.40
C ALA A 29 16.49 3.89 11.10
N TYR A 30 15.34 4.52 11.01
CA TYR A 30 14.41 4.44 9.88
C TYR A 30 14.49 5.64 8.92
N ASN A 31 15.11 6.74 9.36
CA ASN A 31 15.31 7.94 8.54
C ASN A 31 16.54 7.80 7.64
N LYS A 32 16.59 6.72 6.87
CA LYS A 32 17.64 6.42 5.91
C LYS A 32 17.09 5.56 4.77
N ARG A 33 17.84 5.44 3.69
CA ARG A 33 17.54 4.49 2.64
C ARG A 33 17.41 3.08 3.21
N MET A 34 16.31 2.41 2.90
CA MET A 34 16.08 1.00 3.24
C MET A 34 16.56 0.13 2.08
N ILE A 35 17.65 -0.57 2.28
CA ILE A 35 18.28 -1.33 1.20
C ILE A 35 17.59 -2.68 0.94
N ASN A 36 16.90 -3.22 1.96
CA ASN A 36 16.24 -4.53 1.92
C ASN A 36 14.71 -4.41 1.78
N VAL A 37 14.17 -3.20 1.69
CA VAL A 37 12.75 -2.97 1.43
C VAL A 37 12.60 -2.25 0.10
N ARG A 38 11.82 -2.83 -0.79
CA ARG A 38 11.60 -2.32 -2.13
C ARG A 38 10.13 -1.98 -2.30
N ILE A 39 9.84 -0.79 -2.76
CA ILE A 39 8.49 -0.35 -3.04
C ILE A 39 8.27 -0.26 -4.55
N MET A 40 7.08 -0.64 -5.00
CA MET A 40 6.68 -0.50 -6.40
C MET A 40 6.49 0.96 -6.74
N THR A 41 7.12 1.40 -7.84
CA THR A 41 7.02 2.73 -8.42
C THR A 41 6.76 2.62 -9.93
N ASP A 42 6.60 3.72 -10.62
CA ASP A 42 6.49 3.74 -12.10
C ASP A 42 7.71 3.13 -12.81
N ASN A 43 8.86 3.08 -12.13
CA ASN A 43 10.09 2.48 -12.65
C ASN A 43 10.28 1.01 -12.23
N GLY A 44 9.33 0.45 -11.49
CA GLY A 44 9.41 -0.88 -10.89
C GLY A 44 9.81 -0.85 -9.42
N PHE A 45 10.28 -1.96 -8.89
CA PHE A 45 10.66 -2.04 -7.48
C PHE A 45 11.99 -1.33 -7.18
N GLU A 46 11.93 -0.30 -6.36
CA GLU A 46 13.07 0.50 -5.91
C GLU A 46 13.21 0.45 -4.39
N CYS A 47 14.44 0.67 -3.89
CA CYS A 47 14.65 0.82 -2.45
C CYS A 47 13.88 2.02 -1.92
N ILE A 48 13.31 1.91 -0.73
CA ILE A 48 12.59 3.02 -0.12
C ILE A 48 13.56 4.12 0.32
N TYR A 49 13.24 5.33 -0.07
CA TYR A 49 13.84 6.57 0.44
C TYR A 49 12.76 7.36 1.17
N PRO A 50 12.95 7.70 2.45
CA PRO A 50 12.02 8.56 3.17
C PRO A 50 11.71 9.84 2.38
N THR A 51 10.44 10.21 2.30
CA THR A 51 9.92 11.39 1.59
C THR A 51 10.16 11.46 0.07
N SER A 52 10.83 10.48 -0.51
CA SER A 52 11.12 10.49 -1.94
C SER A 52 10.25 9.52 -2.73
N ASN A 53 10.21 8.24 -2.33
CA ASN A 53 9.45 7.22 -3.04
C ASN A 53 8.68 6.27 -2.11
N ASN A 54 8.48 6.64 -0.85
CA ASN A 54 7.68 5.85 0.10
C ASN A 54 6.17 6.07 -0.08
N ASN A 55 5.76 6.76 -1.13
CA ASN A 55 4.37 6.97 -1.49
C ASN A 55 3.84 5.83 -2.34
N GLN A 56 2.55 5.88 -2.55
CA GLN A 56 1.82 4.89 -3.32
C GLN A 56 2.17 4.92 -4.80
N TYR A 57 1.88 3.82 -5.45
CA TYR A 57 1.83 3.70 -6.88
C TYR A 57 0.34 3.72 -7.35
N PRO A 58 -0.02 4.38 -8.45
CA PRO A 58 0.74 5.42 -9.14
C PRO A 58 0.83 6.68 -8.29
N THR A 59 1.88 7.44 -8.47
CA THR A 59 2.22 8.59 -7.66
C THR A 59 1.04 9.53 -7.44
N ALA A 60 0.70 9.78 -6.21
CA ALA A 60 -0.13 10.92 -5.85
C ALA A 60 0.39 11.52 -4.55
N ASN A 61 0.51 12.83 -4.56
CA ASN A 61 0.74 13.70 -3.41
C ASN A 61 1.85 13.24 -2.46
N GLN A 62 3.01 13.62 -2.81
CA GLN A 62 4.22 13.68 -2.04
C GLN A 62 3.99 14.53 -0.79
N ASN A 63 3.58 13.94 0.29
CA ASN A 63 3.67 14.59 1.58
C ASN A 63 4.86 13.99 2.31
N ASP A 64 5.52 14.76 3.16
CA ASP A 64 6.61 14.31 4.03
C ASP A 64 6.15 13.24 5.04
N GLY A 65 5.14 12.49 4.66
CA GLY A 65 4.47 11.50 5.47
C GLY A 65 5.25 10.21 5.54
N VAL A 66 5.15 9.57 6.68
CA VAL A 66 5.69 8.25 6.95
C VAL A 66 4.57 7.36 7.47
N SER A 67 4.56 6.12 7.06
CA SER A 67 3.59 5.13 7.47
C SER A 67 4.30 3.85 7.90
N ILE A 68 3.59 2.74 7.86
CA ILE A 68 4.11 1.45 8.33
C ILE A 68 5.17 0.83 7.42
N GLU A 69 5.39 1.33 6.20
CA GLU A 69 6.42 0.82 5.30
C GLU A 69 7.80 0.76 5.93
N PHE A 70 8.06 1.59 6.92
CA PHE A 70 9.35 1.61 7.62
C PHE A 70 9.57 0.41 8.54
N TYR A 71 8.50 -0.18 9.07
CA TYR A 71 8.61 -1.40 9.88
C TYR A 71 8.95 -2.64 9.05
N PHE A 72 8.78 -2.59 7.73
CA PHE A 72 9.21 -3.68 6.87
C PHE A 72 10.72 -3.85 6.82
N GLN A 73 11.49 -2.84 7.23
CA GLN A 73 12.94 -3.00 7.42
C GLN A 73 13.25 -4.05 8.51
N ASP A 74 12.54 -4.00 9.63
CA ASP A 74 12.71 -4.97 10.71
C ASP A 74 12.30 -6.38 10.26
N ILE A 75 11.25 -6.47 9.45
CA ILE A 75 10.80 -7.74 8.84
C ILE A 75 11.89 -8.28 7.90
N ALA A 76 12.41 -7.45 7.00
CA ALA A 76 13.46 -7.83 6.06
C ALA A 76 14.74 -8.28 6.79
N GLU A 77 15.13 -7.57 7.85
CA GLU A 77 16.28 -7.93 8.68
C GLU A 77 16.06 -9.25 9.41
N HIS A 78 14.87 -9.47 9.95
CA HIS A 78 14.51 -10.72 10.63
C HIS A 78 14.52 -11.93 9.67
N LEU A 79 14.02 -11.74 8.47
CA LEU A 79 13.99 -12.77 7.43
C LEU A 79 15.34 -12.99 6.77
N GLY A 80 16.25 -11.99 6.83
CA GLY A 80 17.54 -12.02 6.12
C GLY A 80 17.40 -11.93 4.59
N GLU A 81 16.31 -11.34 4.10
CA GLU A 81 16.00 -11.25 2.66
C GLU A 81 15.28 -9.95 2.30
N ASP A 82 15.27 -9.61 1.00
CA ASP A 82 14.52 -8.44 0.50
C ASP A 82 13.00 -8.67 0.65
N VAL A 83 12.31 -7.62 1.10
CA VAL A 83 10.84 -7.53 1.13
C VAL A 83 10.37 -6.55 0.06
N TYR A 84 9.30 -6.89 -0.62
CA TYR A 84 8.71 -6.11 -1.70
C TYR A 84 7.33 -5.60 -1.28
N LEU A 85 7.08 -4.32 -1.50
CA LEU A 85 5.83 -3.65 -1.16
C LEU A 85 5.12 -3.13 -2.40
N VAL A 86 3.84 -3.42 -2.51
CA VAL A 86 2.91 -2.68 -3.37
C VAL A 86 2.06 -1.83 -2.45
N LYS A 87 2.28 -0.53 -2.45
CA LYS A 87 1.56 0.42 -1.63
C LYS A 87 0.55 1.19 -2.47
N TYR A 88 -0.73 1.08 -2.13
CA TYR A 88 -1.80 1.82 -2.77
C TYR A 88 -2.75 2.34 -1.70
N ALA A 89 -2.73 3.64 -1.43
CA ALA A 89 -3.50 4.25 -0.38
C ALA A 89 -3.85 5.70 -0.71
N GLN A 90 -5.08 6.12 -0.44
CA GLN A 90 -5.52 7.49 -0.67
C GLN A 90 -6.32 8.02 0.52
N GLY A 91 -5.94 9.20 0.99
CA GLY A 91 -6.64 9.85 2.10
C GLY A 91 -8.07 10.25 1.78
N SER A 92 -8.91 10.29 2.82
CA SER A 92 -10.31 10.71 2.74
C SER A 92 -11.21 9.83 1.87
N THR A 93 -10.90 8.55 1.75
CA THR A 93 -11.65 7.59 0.95
C THR A 93 -12.53 6.68 1.80
N ARG A 94 -13.52 6.04 1.20
CA ARG A 94 -14.49 5.14 1.83
C ARG A 94 -14.49 3.77 1.18
N LEU A 95 -15.05 2.78 1.88
CA LEU A 95 -15.47 1.50 1.30
C LEU A 95 -16.84 1.58 0.66
N GLN A 96 -17.72 2.44 1.18
CA GLN A 96 -19.03 2.66 0.60
C GLN A 96 -18.88 3.30 -0.78
N PHE A 97 -19.70 2.84 -1.74
CA PHE A 97 -19.82 3.49 -3.04
C PHE A 97 -20.17 4.99 -2.88
N ASP A 98 -19.35 5.86 -3.45
CA ASP A 98 -19.51 7.31 -3.37
C ASP A 98 -19.25 7.94 -4.76
N ASN A 99 -20.29 8.20 -5.52
CA ASN A 99 -20.18 8.82 -6.84
C ASN A 99 -19.67 10.28 -6.84
N THR A 100 -19.35 10.82 -5.68
CA THR A 100 -18.82 12.19 -5.51
C THR A 100 -17.36 12.23 -5.11
N ARG A 101 -16.79 11.09 -4.70
CA ARG A 101 -15.41 10.96 -4.24
C ARG A 101 -14.86 9.60 -4.65
N THR A 102 -13.57 9.52 -4.79
CA THR A 102 -12.87 8.25 -4.97
C THR A 102 -13.11 7.32 -3.78
N ASP A 103 -13.45 6.09 -4.07
CA ASP A 103 -13.75 5.08 -3.06
C ASP A 103 -13.07 3.72 -3.34
N TRP A 104 -13.24 2.79 -2.41
CA TRP A 104 -12.71 1.43 -2.47
C TRP A 104 -13.76 0.38 -2.86
N ASN A 105 -14.97 0.82 -3.25
CA ASN A 105 -16.02 -0.11 -3.59
C ASN A 105 -15.67 -0.89 -4.86
N VAL A 106 -15.83 -2.19 -4.81
CA VAL A 106 -15.51 -3.08 -5.96
C VAL A 106 -16.37 -2.82 -7.20
N ALA A 107 -17.51 -2.13 -7.03
CA ALA A 107 -18.37 -1.73 -8.13
C ALA A 107 -17.99 -0.38 -8.75
N SER A 108 -17.07 0.36 -8.15
CA SER A 108 -16.59 1.66 -8.64
C SER A 108 -15.52 1.46 -9.69
N VAL A 109 -15.92 1.63 -10.95
CA VAL A 109 -15.04 1.37 -12.10
C VAL A 109 -13.97 2.46 -12.24
N GLY A 110 -12.71 2.01 -12.37
CA GLY A 110 -11.56 2.90 -12.57
C GLY A 110 -11.06 3.60 -11.31
N GLU A 111 -11.52 3.18 -10.13
CA GLU A 111 -11.14 3.77 -8.86
C GLU A 111 -10.10 2.95 -8.08
N LEU A 112 -10.10 3.03 -6.74
CA LEU A 112 -8.99 2.52 -5.92
C LEU A 112 -8.87 1.00 -5.97
N TYR A 113 -9.98 0.28 -6.05
CA TYR A 113 -9.93 -1.17 -6.23
C TYR A 113 -9.27 -1.56 -7.55
N ASP A 114 -9.74 -1.01 -8.67
CA ASP A 114 -9.17 -1.27 -9.99
C ASP A 114 -7.71 -0.81 -10.09
N GLY A 115 -7.40 0.33 -9.48
CA GLY A 115 -6.03 0.85 -9.38
C GLY A 115 -5.10 -0.10 -8.61
N THR A 116 -5.60 -0.70 -7.53
CA THR A 116 -4.87 -1.70 -6.77
C THR A 116 -4.60 -2.95 -7.60
N ILE A 117 -5.60 -3.47 -8.31
CA ILE A 117 -5.44 -4.62 -9.22
C ILE A 117 -4.41 -4.31 -10.30
N THR A 118 -4.42 -3.09 -10.83
CA THR A 118 -3.42 -2.64 -11.81
C THR A 118 -2.01 -2.66 -11.20
N ALA A 119 -1.82 -2.09 -10.02
CA ALA A 119 -0.53 -2.06 -9.34
C ALA A 119 0.00 -3.48 -9.00
N ILE A 120 -0.90 -4.40 -8.63
CA ILE A 120 -0.55 -5.81 -8.41
C ILE A 120 -0.09 -6.46 -9.72
N ASN A 121 -0.81 -6.25 -10.82
CA ASN A 121 -0.44 -6.79 -12.13
C ASN A 121 0.89 -6.25 -12.64
N ASP A 122 1.19 -4.98 -12.40
CA ASP A 122 2.48 -4.37 -12.73
C ASP A 122 3.62 -5.00 -11.91
N ALA A 123 3.38 -5.24 -10.62
CA ALA A 123 4.35 -5.94 -9.76
C ALA A 123 4.61 -7.37 -10.25
N ILE A 124 3.57 -8.11 -10.60
CA ILE A 124 3.65 -9.46 -11.18
C ILE A 124 4.45 -9.43 -12.50
N SER A 125 4.12 -8.50 -13.39
CA SER A 125 4.78 -8.31 -14.67
C SER A 125 6.27 -8.02 -14.48
N TRP A 126 6.60 -7.13 -13.52
CA TRP A 126 7.99 -6.80 -13.19
C TRP A 126 8.78 -8.02 -12.68
N MET A 127 8.18 -8.84 -11.83
CA MET A 127 8.80 -10.07 -11.33
C MET A 127 9.02 -11.08 -12.47
N ASN A 128 7.99 -11.32 -13.27
CA ASN A 128 8.03 -12.29 -14.37
C ASN A 128 9.06 -11.93 -15.45
N THR A 129 9.12 -10.66 -15.84
CA THR A 129 10.08 -10.20 -16.86
C THR A 129 11.54 -10.33 -16.43
N ARG A 130 11.77 -10.47 -15.12
CA ARG A 130 13.11 -10.66 -14.52
C ARG A 130 13.38 -12.11 -14.08
N GLY A 131 12.47 -13.03 -14.39
CA GLY A 131 12.58 -14.44 -14.01
C GLY A 131 12.59 -14.65 -12.50
N LYS A 132 12.00 -13.74 -11.71
CA LYS A 132 11.95 -13.84 -10.26
C LYS A 132 10.73 -14.64 -9.83
N GLN A 133 10.94 -15.62 -8.96
CA GLN A 133 9.84 -16.28 -8.26
C GLN A 133 9.33 -15.37 -7.14
N TYR A 134 8.04 -15.35 -6.91
CA TYR A 134 7.42 -14.51 -5.86
C TYR A 134 6.24 -15.21 -5.21
N SER A 135 5.88 -14.73 -4.02
CA SER A 135 4.64 -15.05 -3.31
C SER A 135 4.06 -13.79 -2.70
N PHE A 136 2.74 -13.71 -2.65
CA PHE A 136 2.05 -12.69 -1.85
C PHE A 136 1.90 -13.21 -0.43
N GLU A 137 2.41 -12.47 0.54
CA GLU A 137 2.46 -12.89 1.95
C GLU A 137 1.28 -12.36 2.77
N GLY A 138 0.73 -11.22 2.36
CA GLY A 138 -0.42 -10.64 3.02
C GLY A 138 -0.73 -9.22 2.63
N VAL A 139 -1.82 -8.72 3.23
CA VAL A 139 -2.31 -7.35 3.05
C VAL A 139 -2.27 -6.65 4.41
N VAL A 140 -1.70 -5.47 4.44
CA VAL A 140 -1.87 -4.55 5.56
C VAL A 140 -2.90 -3.51 5.14
N TRP A 141 -4.07 -3.62 5.72
CA TRP A 141 -5.21 -2.76 5.48
C TRP A 141 -5.41 -1.78 6.62
N CYS A 142 -5.47 -0.49 6.32
CA CYS A 142 -5.78 0.54 7.30
C CYS A 142 -6.73 1.57 6.70
N GLN A 143 -8.02 1.40 7.01
CA GLN A 143 -9.10 2.23 6.51
C GLN A 143 -10.29 2.11 7.49
N GLY A 144 -11.19 3.08 7.53
CA GLY A 144 -12.42 3.05 8.33
C GLY A 144 -12.89 4.44 8.75
N GLU A 145 -11.97 5.39 8.90
CA GLU A 145 -12.32 6.74 9.36
C GLU A 145 -13.26 7.46 8.37
N GLY A 146 -13.08 7.20 7.06
CA GLY A 146 -13.97 7.75 6.04
C GLY A 146 -15.40 7.24 6.11
N ASP A 147 -15.58 6.02 6.61
CA ASP A 147 -16.88 5.37 6.73
C ASP A 147 -17.57 5.61 8.07
N CYS A 148 -16.92 6.29 9.02
CA CYS A 148 -17.57 6.68 10.28
C CYS A 148 -18.71 7.69 10.07
N ILE A 149 -18.72 8.44 8.99
CA ILE A 149 -19.72 9.43 8.62
C ILE A 149 -19.97 9.34 7.11
N PRO A 150 -21.19 9.18 6.60
CA PRO A 150 -22.47 9.13 7.31
C PRO A 150 -22.77 7.75 7.93
N LEU A 151 -23.82 7.67 8.73
CA LEU A 151 -24.24 6.42 9.39
C LEU A 151 -24.52 5.27 8.39
N SER A 152 -24.98 5.57 7.17
CA SER A 152 -25.15 4.56 6.11
C SER A 152 -23.84 3.85 5.80
N ALA A 153 -22.75 4.59 5.63
CA ALA A 153 -21.43 4.01 5.36
C ALA A 153 -20.96 3.14 6.52
N ALA A 154 -21.13 3.60 7.77
CA ALA A 154 -20.77 2.84 8.95
C ALA A 154 -21.56 1.51 9.07
N ASN A 155 -22.85 1.53 8.72
CA ASN A 155 -23.69 0.33 8.76
C ASN A 155 -23.31 -0.70 7.68
N GLU A 156 -22.80 -0.26 6.53
CA GLU A 156 -22.39 -1.09 5.41
C GLU A 156 -20.92 -1.54 5.50
N TYR A 157 -20.14 -0.94 6.39
CA TYR A 157 -18.68 -1.10 6.45
C TYR A 157 -18.24 -2.56 6.51
N GLN A 158 -18.90 -3.39 7.33
CA GLN A 158 -18.54 -4.80 7.46
C GLN A 158 -18.75 -5.55 6.15
N GLN A 159 -19.88 -5.34 5.49
CA GLN A 159 -20.18 -6.03 4.22
C GLN A 159 -19.24 -5.55 3.11
N ASN A 160 -19.02 -4.25 3.00
CA ASN A 160 -18.11 -3.69 2.00
C ASN A 160 -16.67 -4.19 2.19
N ASN A 161 -16.24 -4.44 3.43
CA ASN A 161 -14.95 -5.07 3.71
C ASN A 161 -14.88 -6.52 3.23
N ILE A 162 -15.95 -7.28 3.47
CA ILE A 162 -16.06 -8.66 2.99
C ILE A 162 -15.98 -8.69 1.47
N ASP A 163 -16.74 -7.83 0.80
CA ASP A 163 -16.79 -7.75 -0.66
C ASP A 163 -15.43 -7.37 -1.25
N LEU A 164 -14.73 -6.40 -0.63
CA LEU A 164 -13.39 -5.99 -1.03
C LEU A 164 -12.36 -7.14 -0.93
N MET A 165 -12.45 -7.95 0.13
CA MET A 165 -11.49 -9.04 0.36
C MET A 165 -11.84 -10.31 -0.44
N ALA A 166 -13.03 -10.40 -1.00
CA ALA A 166 -13.49 -11.53 -1.82
C ALA A 166 -13.26 -11.33 -3.32
N GLY A 167 -13.14 -10.07 -3.77
CA GLY A 167 -12.91 -9.71 -5.18
C GLY A 167 -11.45 -9.73 -5.53
#